data_d486b2392a1550cfa8dcf57aabdded8d
#
_entry.id   d486b2392a1550cfa8dcf57aabdded8d
#
_cell.length_a   1.000
_cell.length_b   1.000
_cell.length_c   1.000
_cell.angle_alpha   90.00
_cell.angle_beta   90.00
_cell.angle_gamma   90.00
#
_symmetry.space_group_name_H-M   'P 1'
#
loop_
_entity.id
_entity.type
_entity.pdbx_description
1 polymer ?
#
loop_
_entity_poly.entity_id
_entity_poly.type
_entity_poly.pdbx_seq_one_letter_code
_entity_poly.pdbx_strand_id
1 'polypeptide(L)'
;MADENKNDDSKYTEVYSKEDYIKDENLFSKSEKDGKIDWSSFSRLMINDLCLNSKILETGCIGKIRLEDIEFAIRHPNSGYRVLMEASAYLMRISPHYFRLNNLYSNMALFCWWIDLYDVRDNAKIETIKKQYGNLAAKLENMNLKYEFSKIMKYLPYQDIYCGLVVESSTDFFFQKLDYKICKLYQVQDGLYNFKINLSLINQIELNAYPDYVQQAYLDYLEGRQQSNWYVPPADKQICIKLNSQWTYPYPLLIGLVKDILNLDTYKKLKLQSARTDNYKAIMVKVPIDEKTVDKPLLTPETLGVFAEINRESMSDDIGLIHTLGSDGEAVSFKDSSNTRNNVSDAIDEIYNSSGASKELFNGSASATAITMSVENDSGFIYSLYRQFERWINRYIKLRKYNKSTFKFYFYLLDITIFNRDNVSKRYKDAVTLGVSCIDKWLASLDMTPSRTLGSFVLHNDIFDFHTNFVPLATSYTEPAQITEEEVGRPKNSDKGEILSDEGEKTSDGDKNSM
;
A
#
# COMPACT_ATOMS: atom_id res chain seq x y z
N MET A 1 -29.56 38.17 28.20
CA MET A 1 -28.30 38.61 27.61
C MET A 1 -27.73 37.42 26.89
N ALA A 2 -27.98 37.43 25.59
CA ALA A 2 -27.32 36.55 24.65
C ALA A 2 -25.97 37.19 24.34
N ASP A 3 -24.97 36.41 24.13
CA ASP A 3 -23.98 36.52 23.08
C ASP A 3 -22.62 35.93 23.47
N GLU A 4 -22.10 35.36 22.42
CA GLU A 4 -20.68 35.12 22.15
C GLU A 4 -20.08 33.77 22.61
N ASN A 5 -20.30 32.78 21.75
CA ASN A 5 -19.25 31.84 21.38
C ASN A 5 -19.34 31.62 19.86
N LYS A 6 -18.82 32.60 19.11
CA LYS A 6 -18.35 32.35 17.74
C LYS A 6 -17.01 31.66 17.83
N ASN A 7 -17.01 30.35 17.64
CA ASN A 7 -15.83 29.58 17.37
C ASN A 7 -15.12 30.15 16.14
N ASP A 8 -13.91 30.56 16.35
CA ASP A 8 -12.97 31.09 15.38
C ASP A 8 -12.37 29.93 14.56
N ASP A 9 -13.21 29.32 13.73
CA ASP A 9 -12.81 28.26 12.76
C ASP A 9 -12.08 28.84 11.53
N SER A 10 -11.82 30.16 11.52
CA SER A 10 -11.20 30.82 10.36
C SER A 10 -9.67 30.76 10.33
N LYS A 11 -8.99 30.24 11.37
CA LYS A 11 -7.53 30.22 11.46
C LYS A 11 -6.82 29.04 10.83
N TYR A 12 -7.55 28.00 10.36
CA TYR A 12 -6.94 26.79 9.76
C TYR A 12 -7.23 26.63 8.26
N THR A 13 -7.76 27.64 7.60
CA THR A 13 -8.08 27.63 6.17
C THR A 13 -7.10 28.41 5.29
N GLU A 14 -6.02 28.91 5.82
CA GLU A 14 -4.91 29.43 5.02
C GLU A 14 -3.91 28.31 4.63
N VAL A 15 -4.42 27.24 4.03
CA VAL A 15 -3.60 26.35 3.25
C VAL A 15 -3.68 26.80 1.81
N TYR A 16 -2.72 27.63 1.41
CA TYR A 16 -2.41 28.01 0.04
C TYR A 16 -3.63 28.39 -0.83
N SER A 17 -3.91 29.67 -0.90
CA SER A 17 -4.91 30.19 -1.82
C SER A 17 -4.45 29.92 -3.25
N LYS A 18 -5.41 29.72 -4.16
CA LYS A 18 -5.15 29.53 -5.59
C LYS A 18 -4.29 30.66 -6.19
N GLU A 19 -4.33 31.84 -5.60
CA GLU A 19 -3.56 33.02 -5.98
C GLU A 19 -2.09 32.93 -5.58
N ASP A 20 -1.74 32.21 -4.52
CA ASP A 20 -0.37 31.99 -4.12
C ASP A 20 0.36 31.02 -5.07
N TYR A 21 -0.34 30.00 -5.57
CA TYR A 21 0.17 29.12 -6.65
C TYR A 21 0.34 29.86 -7.97
N ILE A 22 -0.52 30.82 -8.30
CA ILE A 22 -0.46 31.62 -9.52
C ILE A 22 0.67 32.66 -9.45
N LYS A 23 0.99 33.17 -8.28
CA LYS A 23 2.14 34.09 -8.10
C LYS A 23 3.49 33.40 -8.26
N ASP A 24 3.59 32.12 -7.92
CA ASP A 24 4.78 31.31 -8.19
C ASP A 24 4.94 30.95 -9.68
N GLU A 25 3.90 31.13 -10.52
CA GLU A 25 4.04 30.99 -11.99
C GLU A 25 5.12 31.88 -12.59
N ASN A 26 5.39 33.04 -12.00
CA ASN A 26 6.42 33.95 -12.49
C ASN A 26 7.86 33.52 -12.13
N LEU A 27 8.03 32.62 -11.19
CA LEU A 27 9.33 32.03 -10.84
C LEU A 27 9.76 30.92 -11.82
N PHE A 28 8.79 30.21 -12.42
CA PHE A 28 9.05 29.11 -13.34
C PHE A 28 8.90 29.48 -14.82
N SER A 29 8.32 30.64 -15.16
CA SER A 29 8.06 31.05 -16.54
C SER A 29 9.28 31.71 -17.24
N LYS A 30 10.43 31.81 -16.62
CA LYS A 30 11.63 32.50 -17.12
C LYS A 30 12.78 31.61 -17.58
N SER A 31 12.60 30.33 -17.88
CA SER A 31 13.67 29.54 -18.52
C SER A 31 13.17 28.94 -19.84
N GLU A 32 13.28 29.69 -20.88
CA GLU A 32 14.25 29.58 -21.95
C GLU A 32 13.96 28.67 -23.11
N LYS A 33 13.90 29.34 -24.23
CA LYS A 33 13.82 28.94 -25.64
C LYS A 33 15.13 28.32 -26.17
N ASP A 34 15.74 27.37 -25.52
CA ASP A 34 16.90 26.67 -26.08
C ASP A 34 16.89 25.20 -25.66
N GLY A 35 16.16 24.37 -26.41
CA GLY A 35 16.37 22.92 -26.44
C GLY A 35 16.32 22.15 -25.11
N LYS A 36 16.05 22.81 -23.99
CA LYS A 36 15.94 22.25 -22.66
C LYS A 36 14.52 21.81 -22.39
N ILE A 37 14.40 20.70 -21.72
CA ILE A 37 13.18 20.05 -21.29
C ILE A 37 12.28 21.08 -20.61
N ASP A 38 11.05 21.23 -21.07
CA ASP A 38 10.05 22.04 -20.40
C ASP A 38 9.53 21.30 -19.14
N TRP A 39 10.31 21.39 -18.07
CA TRP A 39 9.95 20.87 -16.76
C TRP A 39 8.71 21.56 -16.20
N SER A 40 8.39 22.76 -16.66
CA SER A 40 7.31 23.57 -16.11
C SER A 40 5.94 22.95 -16.37
N SER A 41 5.67 22.47 -17.58
CA SER A 41 4.40 21.83 -17.93
C SER A 41 4.20 20.50 -17.21
N PHE A 42 5.26 19.68 -17.15
CA PHE A 42 5.22 18.38 -16.49
C PHE A 42 5.08 18.52 -14.97
N SER A 43 5.84 19.42 -14.35
CA SER A 43 5.74 19.73 -12.93
C SER A 43 4.35 20.25 -12.54
N ARG A 44 3.73 21.08 -13.38
CA ARG A 44 2.35 21.54 -13.18
C ARG A 44 1.36 20.38 -13.18
N LEU A 45 1.48 19.45 -14.12
CA LEU A 45 0.61 18.27 -14.16
C LEU A 45 0.76 17.41 -12.91
N MET A 46 1.97 17.21 -12.39
CA MET A 46 2.20 16.48 -11.15
C MET A 46 1.62 17.20 -9.92
N ILE A 47 1.81 18.50 -9.80
CA ILE A 47 1.25 19.30 -8.70
C ILE A 47 -0.28 19.29 -8.78
N ASN A 48 -0.84 19.46 -9.98
CA ASN A 48 -2.28 19.40 -10.18
C ASN A 48 -2.86 18.01 -9.88
N ASP A 49 -2.11 16.92 -10.18
CA ASP A 49 -2.49 15.56 -9.80
C ASP A 49 -2.56 15.42 -8.27
N LEU A 50 -1.59 15.95 -7.53
CA LEU A 50 -1.61 15.97 -6.07
C LEU A 50 -2.80 16.78 -5.53
N CYS A 51 -3.08 17.95 -6.09
CA CYS A 51 -4.21 18.80 -5.70
C CYS A 51 -5.57 18.12 -5.99
N LEU A 52 -5.71 17.49 -7.16
CA LEU A 52 -6.92 16.71 -7.49
C LEU A 52 -7.12 15.55 -6.53
N ASN A 53 -6.05 14.83 -6.20
CA ASN A 53 -6.11 13.71 -5.27
C ASN A 53 -6.45 14.15 -3.84
N SER A 54 -5.93 15.29 -3.38
CA SER A 54 -6.29 15.83 -2.06
C SER A 54 -7.75 16.25 -2.01
N LYS A 55 -8.27 16.92 -3.05
CA LYS A 55 -9.70 17.26 -3.15
C LYS A 55 -10.60 16.02 -3.19
N ILE A 56 -10.20 14.96 -3.88
CA ILE A 56 -10.94 13.68 -3.89
C ILE A 56 -11.07 13.14 -2.46
N LEU A 57 -10.02 13.27 -1.66
CA LEU A 57 -10.04 12.88 -0.26
C LEU A 57 -10.86 13.83 0.63
N GLU A 58 -10.88 15.14 0.32
CA GLU A 58 -11.60 16.17 1.09
C GLU A 58 -13.11 16.19 0.80
N THR A 59 -13.50 15.97 -0.46
CA THR A 59 -14.93 15.99 -0.88
C THR A 59 -15.71 14.74 -0.49
N GLY A 60 -15.06 13.72 0.06
CA GLY A 60 -15.78 12.59 0.66
C GLY A 60 -16.73 13.10 1.74
N CYS A 61 -18.03 12.87 1.58
CA CYS A 61 -19.12 13.39 2.42
C CYS A 61 -18.92 13.03 3.89
N ILE A 62 -18.16 13.86 4.61
CA ILE A 62 -17.97 13.73 6.04
C ILE A 62 -19.31 14.00 6.73
N GLY A 63 -19.85 13.01 7.40
CA GLY A 63 -21.00 13.14 8.28
C GLY A 63 -22.39 12.95 7.67
N LYS A 64 -22.51 12.59 6.38
CA LYS A 64 -23.81 12.31 5.73
C LYS A 64 -24.08 10.83 5.42
N ILE A 65 -23.04 9.97 5.49
CA ILE A 65 -23.22 8.54 5.20
C ILE A 65 -23.73 7.86 6.47
N ARG A 66 -24.97 7.39 6.44
CA ARG A 66 -25.57 6.60 7.53
C ARG A 66 -25.21 5.13 7.34
N LEU A 67 -25.16 4.39 8.44
CA LEU A 67 -24.94 2.94 8.39
C LEU A 67 -25.97 2.22 7.50
N GLU A 68 -27.23 2.70 7.54
CA GLU A 68 -28.34 2.21 6.70
C GLU A 68 -28.06 2.38 5.20
N ASP A 69 -27.46 3.51 4.79
CA ASP A 69 -27.09 3.77 3.40
C ASP A 69 -25.98 2.81 2.93
N ILE A 70 -25.03 2.49 3.81
CA ILE A 70 -23.97 1.52 3.53
C ILE A 70 -24.55 0.11 3.41
N GLU A 71 -25.45 -0.28 4.32
CA GLU A 71 -26.13 -1.58 4.24
C GLU A 71 -26.98 -1.73 2.98
N PHE A 72 -27.69 -0.68 2.62
CA PHE A 72 -28.44 -0.64 1.37
C PHE A 72 -27.50 -0.77 0.17
N ALA A 73 -26.38 -0.06 0.18
CA ALA A 73 -25.39 -0.10 -0.90
C ALA A 73 -24.71 -1.48 -1.01
N ILE A 74 -24.46 -2.18 0.11
CA ILE A 74 -23.96 -3.55 0.11
C ILE A 74 -24.96 -4.52 -0.53
N ARG A 75 -26.26 -4.33 -0.26
CA ARG A 75 -27.31 -5.17 -0.86
C ARG A 75 -27.57 -4.85 -2.33
N HIS A 76 -27.32 -3.60 -2.76
CA HIS A 76 -27.56 -3.10 -4.11
C HIS A 76 -26.29 -2.46 -4.71
N PRO A 77 -25.20 -3.23 -4.87
CA PRO A 77 -23.89 -2.66 -5.18
C PRO A 77 -23.81 -1.98 -6.55
N ASN A 78 -24.60 -2.40 -7.52
CA ASN A 78 -24.65 -1.75 -8.86
C ASN A 78 -25.01 -0.27 -8.81
N SER A 79 -25.90 0.12 -7.91
CA SER A 79 -26.31 1.53 -7.72
C SER A 79 -25.58 2.20 -6.58
N GLY A 80 -25.18 1.42 -5.57
CA GLY A 80 -24.59 1.89 -4.32
C GLY A 80 -23.06 1.94 -4.26
N TYR A 81 -22.33 1.45 -5.29
CA TYR A 81 -20.87 1.35 -5.23
C TYR A 81 -20.17 2.67 -4.89
N ARG A 82 -20.73 3.82 -5.31
CA ARG A 82 -20.16 5.13 -4.97
C ARG A 82 -20.20 5.40 -3.47
N VAL A 83 -21.29 5.03 -2.81
CA VAL A 83 -21.44 5.15 -1.36
C VAL A 83 -20.43 4.25 -0.66
N LEU A 84 -20.20 3.05 -1.15
CA LEU A 84 -19.20 2.12 -0.60
C LEU A 84 -17.78 2.68 -0.74
N MET A 85 -17.45 3.27 -1.87
CA MET A 85 -16.14 3.90 -2.09
C MET A 85 -15.94 5.15 -1.21
N GLU A 86 -16.97 5.97 -1.04
CA GLU A 86 -16.94 7.14 -0.15
C GLU A 86 -16.82 6.72 1.32
N ALA A 87 -17.56 5.70 1.75
CA ALA A 87 -17.46 5.14 3.09
C ALA A 87 -16.06 4.58 3.36
N SER A 88 -15.49 3.85 2.41
CA SER A 88 -14.13 3.32 2.50
C SER A 88 -13.08 4.44 2.59
N ALA A 89 -13.19 5.48 1.76
CA ALA A 89 -12.31 6.65 1.82
C ALA A 89 -12.44 7.42 3.15
N TYR A 90 -13.64 7.48 3.71
CA TYR A 90 -13.87 8.05 5.03
C TYR A 90 -13.19 7.23 6.13
N LEU A 91 -13.33 5.91 6.11
CA LEU A 91 -12.68 5.02 7.08
C LEU A 91 -11.15 5.08 7.01
N MET A 92 -10.58 5.27 5.84
CA MET A 92 -9.12 5.48 5.68
C MET A 92 -8.59 6.67 6.49
N ARG A 93 -9.42 7.69 6.73
CA ARG A 93 -9.04 8.88 7.51
C ARG A 93 -9.29 8.75 8.99
N ILE A 94 -10.43 8.17 9.37
CA ILE A 94 -10.85 8.15 10.79
C ILE A 94 -10.41 6.92 11.56
N SER A 95 -10.21 5.76 10.89
CA SER A 95 -9.88 4.50 11.56
C SER A 95 -8.41 4.11 11.36
N PRO A 96 -7.57 4.20 12.40
CA PRO A 96 -6.19 3.73 12.32
C PRO A 96 -6.08 2.24 11.97
N HIS A 97 -7.03 1.41 12.41
CA HIS A 97 -7.06 -0.02 12.09
C HIS A 97 -7.32 -0.25 10.60
N TYR A 98 -8.30 0.44 10.03
CA TYR A 98 -8.61 0.36 8.61
C TYR A 98 -7.44 0.84 7.74
N PHE A 99 -6.83 1.95 8.14
CA PHE A 99 -5.64 2.50 7.48
C PHE A 99 -4.46 1.51 7.49
N ARG A 100 -4.16 0.91 8.66
CA ARG A 100 -3.06 -0.08 8.78
C ARG A 100 -3.29 -1.32 7.93
N LEU A 101 -4.52 -1.85 7.90
CA LEU A 101 -4.87 -3.00 7.07
C LEU A 101 -4.73 -2.70 5.59
N ASN A 102 -5.25 -1.56 5.12
CA ASN A 102 -5.09 -1.16 3.72
C ASN A 102 -3.62 -0.96 3.35
N ASN A 103 -2.81 -0.36 4.23
CA ASN A 103 -1.38 -0.19 4.00
C ASN A 103 -0.63 -1.53 3.97
N LEU A 104 -1.01 -2.50 4.81
CA LEU A 104 -0.45 -3.84 4.74
C LEU A 104 -0.62 -4.42 3.34
N TYR A 105 -1.86 -4.48 2.84
CA TYR A 105 -2.16 -5.02 1.51
C TYR A 105 -1.52 -4.20 0.37
N SER A 106 -1.44 -2.89 0.50
CA SER A 106 -0.83 -2.03 -0.52
C SER A 106 0.68 -2.20 -0.62
N ASN A 107 1.36 -2.45 0.51
CA ASN A 107 2.81 -2.50 0.58
C ASN A 107 3.38 -3.92 0.40
N MET A 108 2.54 -4.93 0.27
CA MET A 108 3.00 -6.31 0.05
C MET A 108 3.72 -6.50 -1.28
N ALA A 109 3.33 -5.75 -2.32
CA ALA A 109 3.84 -5.90 -3.67
C ALA A 109 5.22 -5.23 -3.85
N LEU A 110 6.20 -5.96 -4.37
CA LEU A 110 7.57 -5.45 -4.59
C LEU A 110 7.88 -5.05 -6.04
N PHE A 111 7.06 -5.46 -7.01
CA PHE A 111 7.23 -5.14 -8.44
C PHE A 111 8.63 -5.40 -9.00
N CYS A 112 9.22 -6.55 -8.66
CA CYS A 112 10.45 -7.03 -9.26
C CYS A 112 10.16 -7.50 -10.68
N TRP A 113 10.86 -6.95 -11.68
CA TRP A 113 10.55 -7.19 -13.08
C TRP A 113 11.79 -7.51 -13.92
N TRP A 114 11.53 -8.18 -15.06
CA TRP A 114 12.53 -8.53 -16.05
C TRP A 114 11.95 -8.46 -17.46
N ILE A 115 12.83 -8.51 -18.47
CA ILE A 115 12.45 -8.55 -19.88
C ILE A 115 12.93 -9.88 -20.46
N ASP A 116 11.98 -10.72 -20.86
CA ASP A 116 12.27 -11.96 -21.59
C ASP A 116 12.28 -11.71 -23.10
N LEU A 117 13.11 -12.48 -23.81
CA LEU A 117 13.15 -12.53 -25.26
C LEU A 117 12.48 -13.82 -25.75
N TYR A 118 11.54 -13.73 -26.66
CA TYR A 118 10.84 -14.89 -27.21
C TYR A 118 10.54 -14.72 -28.71
N ASP A 119 10.10 -15.80 -29.36
CA ASP A 119 9.76 -15.86 -30.79
C ASP A 119 10.93 -15.33 -31.67
N VAL A 120 12.16 -15.80 -31.38
CA VAL A 120 13.36 -15.46 -32.14
C VAL A 120 13.44 -16.33 -33.36
N ARG A 121 13.47 -15.72 -34.55
CA ARG A 121 13.61 -16.40 -35.84
C ARG A 121 15.06 -16.43 -36.30
N ASP A 122 15.44 -17.41 -37.12
CA ASP A 122 16.82 -17.61 -37.61
C ASP A 122 17.40 -16.40 -38.33
N ASN A 123 16.55 -15.58 -38.96
CA ASN A 123 16.95 -14.37 -39.67
C ASN A 123 17.07 -13.12 -38.75
N ALA A 124 16.91 -13.27 -37.45
CA ALA A 124 17.04 -12.18 -36.50
C ALA A 124 18.52 -11.76 -36.32
N LYS A 125 18.82 -10.48 -36.51
CA LYS A 125 20.17 -9.95 -36.32
C LYS A 125 20.42 -9.66 -34.84
N ILE A 126 21.45 -10.27 -34.26
CA ILE A 126 21.83 -10.14 -32.85
C ILE A 126 22.04 -8.65 -32.46
N GLU A 127 22.74 -7.88 -33.29
CA GLU A 127 22.95 -6.45 -33.07
C GLU A 127 21.65 -5.65 -32.93
N THR A 128 20.64 -6.02 -33.74
CA THR A 128 19.33 -5.37 -33.69
C THR A 128 18.60 -5.75 -32.40
N ILE A 129 18.71 -7.01 -31.96
CA ILE A 129 18.11 -7.45 -30.69
C ILE A 129 18.76 -6.71 -29.53
N LYS A 130 20.10 -6.65 -29.45
CA LYS A 130 20.84 -5.95 -28.39
C LYS A 130 20.45 -4.49 -28.30
N LYS A 131 20.42 -3.77 -29.45
CA LYS A 131 20.03 -2.36 -29.52
C LYS A 131 18.59 -2.14 -29.06
N GLN A 132 17.65 -2.96 -29.53
CA GLN A 132 16.23 -2.81 -29.15
C GLN A 132 15.99 -3.18 -27.70
N TYR A 133 16.69 -4.20 -27.18
CA TYR A 133 16.64 -4.56 -25.77
C TYR A 133 17.13 -3.43 -24.87
N GLY A 134 18.30 -2.87 -25.21
CA GLY A 134 18.85 -1.74 -24.45
C GLY A 134 17.90 -0.51 -24.46
N ASN A 135 17.34 -0.17 -25.63
CA ASN A 135 16.38 0.92 -25.73
C ASN A 135 15.10 0.66 -24.91
N LEU A 136 14.58 -0.57 -24.93
CA LEU A 136 13.41 -0.95 -24.14
C LEU A 136 13.73 -0.91 -22.64
N ALA A 137 14.86 -1.49 -22.23
CA ALA A 137 15.28 -1.52 -20.84
C ALA A 137 15.46 -0.10 -20.27
N ALA A 138 16.13 0.79 -21.04
CA ALA A 138 16.29 2.20 -20.67
C ALA A 138 14.95 2.94 -20.56
N LYS A 139 14.02 2.69 -21.50
CA LYS A 139 12.68 3.30 -21.47
C LYS A 139 11.89 2.85 -20.23
N LEU A 140 11.86 1.55 -19.95
CA LEU A 140 11.15 1.03 -18.79
C LEU A 140 11.78 1.47 -17.45
N GLU A 141 13.11 1.66 -17.41
CA GLU A 141 13.80 2.25 -16.25
C GLU A 141 13.35 3.70 -16.02
N ASN A 142 13.32 4.52 -17.09
CA ASN A 142 12.88 5.91 -17.02
C ASN A 142 11.40 6.05 -16.62
N MET A 143 10.56 5.04 -16.89
CA MET A 143 9.16 5.01 -16.44
C MET A 143 9.02 4.83 -14.93
N ASN A 144 10.09 4.45 -14.22
CA ASN A 144 10.09 4.19 -12.78
C ASN A 144 8.90 3.32 -12.32
N LEU A 145 8.71 2.20 -13.02
CA LEU A 145 7.52 1.35 -12.91
C LEU A 145 7.24 0.90 -11.48
N LYS A 146 8.29 0.63 -10.71
CA LYS A 146 8.14 0.20 -9.32
C LYS A 146 7.43 1.27 -8.48
N TYR A 147 7.82 2.54 -8.64
CA TYR A 147 7.18 3.66 -7.94
C TYR A 147 5.75 3.87 -8.42
N GLU A 148 5.54 3.91 -9.73
CA GLU A 148 4.23 4.15 -10.33
C GLU A 148 3.21 3.04 -9.98
N PHE A 149 3.62 1.79 -10.03
CA PHE A 149 2.75 0.67 -9.64
C PHE A 149 2.48 0.66 -8.12
N SER A 150 3.46 1.00 -7.30
CA SER A 150 3.26 1.14 -5.85
C SER A 150 2.28 2.28 -5.54
N LYS A 151 2.30 3.37 -6.30
CA LYS A 151 1.33 4.46 -6.20
C LYS A 151 -0.09 3.95 -6.50
N ILE A 152 -0.27 3.16 -7.56
CA ILE A 152 -1.57 2.56 -7.90
C ILE A 152 -2.04 1.61 -6.79
N MET A 153 -1.15 0.77 -6.27
CA MET A 153 -1.47 -0.19 -5.20
C MET A 153 -2.04 0.46 -3.94
N LYS A 154 -1.64 1.70 -3.63
CA LYS A 154 -2.19 2.41 -2.45
C LYS A 154 -3.69 2.66 -2.54
N TYR A 155 -4.24 2.71 -3.75
CA TYR A 155 -5.67 2.98 -3.95
C TYR A 155 -6.52 1.70 -4.05
N LEU A 156 -5.96 0.61 -4.56
CA LEU A 156 -6.72 -0.58 -4.89
C LEU A 156 -7.44 -1.22 -3.69
N PRO A 157 -6.86 -1.39 -2.50
CA PRO A 157 -7.56 -2.05 -1.40
C PRO A 157 -8.80 -1.28 -0.92
N TYR A 158 -8.77 0.06 -0.93
CA TYR A 158 -9.90 0.86 -0.43
C TYR A 158 -10.80 1.43 -1.53
N GLN A 159 -10.41 1.36 -2.81
CA GLN A 159 -11.24 1.81 -3.93
C GLN A 159 -11.59 0.70 -4.92
N ASP A 160 -10.96 -0.49 -4.82
CA ASP A 160 -11.08 -1.62 -5.75
C ASP A 160 -10.61 -1.33 -7.18
N ILE A 161 -10.66 -0.08 -7.62
CA ILE A 161 -10.35 0.33 -8.99
C ILE A 161 -9.43 1.55 -9.01
N TYR A 162 -8.50 1.54 -9.94
CA TYR A 162 -7.69 2.69 -10.30
C TYR A 162 -7.89 3.01 -11.77
N CYS A 163 -8.35 4.22 -12.08
CA CYS A 163 -8.40 4.76 -13.42
C CYS A 163 -7.35 5.87 -13.53
N GLY A 164 -6.45 5.76 -14.49
CA GLY A 164 -5.39 6.73 -14.68
C GLY A 164 -5.10 7.03 -16.14
N LEU A 165 -4.58 8.23 -16.38
CA LEU A 165 -4.08 8.68 -17.66
C LEU A 165 -2.56 8.57 -17.69
N VAL A 166 -2.02 8.20 -18.84
CA VAL A 166 -0.58 8.18 -19.08
C VAL A 166 -0.13 9.57 -19.46
N VAL A 167 0.73 10.15 -18.63
CA VAL A 167 1.44 11.40 -18.94
C VAL A 167 2.88 11.03 -19.20
N GLU A 168 3.35 11.35 -20.39
CA GLU A 168 4.66 10.95 -20.90
C GLU A 168 5.33 12.09 -21.64
N SER A 169 6.57 12.39 -21.25
CA SER A 169 7.48 13.28 -21.97
C SER A 169 8.69 12.50 -22.51
N SER A 170 9.68 13.18 -23.05
CA SER A 170 10.93 12.56 -23.49
C SER A 170 11.71 11.91 -22.35
N THR A 171 11.64 12.48 -21.15
CA THR A 171 12.43 12.08 -19.98
C THR A 171 11.60 11.55 -18.84
N ASP A 172 10.33 11.94 -18.75
CA ASP A 172 9.48 11.69 -17.60
C ASP A 172 8.25 10.89 -17.96
N PHE A 173 7.74 10.20 -16.97
CA PHE A 173 6.57 9.35 -17.09
C PHE A 173 5.84 9.28 -15.75
N PHE A 174 4.51 9.41 -15.73
CA PHE A 174 3.69 9.09 -14.58
C PHE A 174 2.25 8.73 -14.96
N PHE A 175 1.57 8.06 -14.05
CA PHE A 175 0.13 7.80 -14.13
C PHE A 175 -0.63 8.86 -13.32
N GLN A 176 -1.35 9.72 -14.03
CA GLN A 176 -2.26 10.68 -13.40
C GLN A 176 -3.55 9.96 -12.99
N LYS A 177 -3.86 9.98 -11.68
CA LYS A 177 -5.09 9.38 -11.18
C LYS A 177 -6.31 10.22 -11.56
N LEU A 178 -7.39 9.55 -11.96
CA LEU A 178 -8.69 10.18 -12.16
C LEU A 178 -9.64 9.84 -11.01
N ASP A 179 -10.55 10.79 -10.71
CA ASP A 179 -11.66 10.51 -9.81
C ASP A 179 -12.58 9.45 -10.43
N TYR A 180 -12.91 8.41 -9.66
CA TYR A 180 -13.86 7.39 -10.08
C TYR A 180 -15.25 7.95 -10.40
N LYS A 181 -15.59 9.15 -9.87
CA LYS A 181 -16.88 9.82 -10.13
C LYS A 181 -17.03 10.23 -11.59
N ILE A 182 -15.93 10.61 -12.22
CA ILE A 182 -15.91 11.01 -13.64
C ILE A 182 -15.63 9.84 -14.57
N CYS A 183 -15.23 8.68 -14.05
CA CYS A 183 -14.87 7.50 -14.82
C CYS A 183 -15.97 6.45 -14.81
N LYS A 184 -16.09 5.71 -15.92
CA LYS A 184 -16.93 4.52 -16.01
C LYS A 184 -16.21 3.44 -16.81
N LEU A 185 -16.22 2.21 -16.31
CA LEU A 185 -15.75 1.06 -17.09
C LEU A 185 -16.52 0.97 -18.40
N TYR A 186 -15.81 0.76 -19.49
CA TYR A 186 -16.38 0.75 -20.83
C TYR A 186 -16.32 -0.64 -21.46
N GLN A 187 -15.13 -1.23 -21.53
CA GLN A 187 -14.90 -2.54 -22.11
C GLN A 187 -13.65 -3.21 -21.53
N VAL A 188 -13.53 -4.51 -21.78
CA VAL A 188 -12.29 -5.26 -21.55
C VAL A 188 -11.68 -5.56 -22.91
N GLN A 189 -10.45 -5.12 -23.13
CA GLN A 189 -9.70 -5.34 -24.35
C GLN A 189 -8.33 -5.93 -24.01
N ASP A 190 -7.96 -7.03 -24.66
CA ASP A 190 -6.68 -7.72 -24.40
C ASP A 190 -6.51 -8.13 -22.93
N GLY A 191 -7.62 -8.46 -22.26
CA GLY A 191 -7.66 -8.79 -20.83
C GLY A 191 -7.44 -7.63 -19.88
N LEU A 192 -7.50 -6.39 -20.38
CA LEU A 192 -7.36 -5.16 -19.60
C LEU A 192 -8.65 -4.35 -19.64
N TYR A 193 -8.96 -3.73 -18.52
CA TYR A 193 -10.08 -2.81 -18.43
C TYR A 193 -9.75 -1.51 -19.14
N ASN A 194 -10.70 -1.01 -19.93
CA ASN A 194 -10.69 0.33 -20.47
C ASN A 194 -11.86 1.10 -19.86
N PHE A 195 -11.65 2.39 -19.66
CA PHE A 195 -12.66 3.27 -19.09
C PHE A 195 -12.96 4.44 -20.02
N LYS A 196 -14.06 5.11 -19.75
CA LYS A 196 -14.46 6.35 -20.39
C LYS A 196 -14.62 7.44 -19.35
N ILE A 197 -14.34 8.67 -19.75
CA ILE A 197 -14.36 9.87 -18.92
C ILE A 197 -15.62 10.67 -19.29
N ASN A 198 -16.34 11.12 -18.28
CA ASN A 198 -17.47 12.03 -18.48
C ASN A 198 -16.96 13.48 -18.53
N LEU A 199 -16.90 14.04 -19.72
CA LEU A 199 -16.41 15.40 -19.95
C LEU A 199 -17.30 16.47 -19.27
N SER A 200 -18.60 16.22 -19.13
CA SER A 200 -19.52 17.18 -18.48
C SER A 200 -19.26 17.37 -16.98
N LEU A 201 -18.50 16.47 -16.35
CA LEU A 201 -18.12 16.55 -14.94
C LEU A 201 -16.73 17.15 -14.72
N ILE A 202 -16.00 17.45 -15.80
CA ILE A 202 -14.71 18.13 -15.72
C ILE A 202 -14.96 19.62 -15.49
N ASN A 203 -14.32 20.18 -14.46
CA ASN A 203 -14.38 21.60 -14.21
C ASN A 203 -13.45 22.34 -15.20
N GLN A 204 -13.95 23.33 -15.91
CA GLN A 204 -13.19 24.14 -16.84
C GLN A 204 -11.94 24.79 -16.21
N ILE A 205 -12.04 25.16 -14.94
CA ILE A 205 -10.92 25.76 -14.18
C ILE A 205 -9.77 24.77 -13.99
N GLU A 206 -10.08 23.47 -13.94
CA GLU A 206 -9.14 22.39 -13.71
C GLU A 206 -8.68 21.73 -15.01
N LEU A 207 -9.10 22.23 -16.17
CA LEU A 207 -8.80 21.63 -17.47
C LEU A 207 -7.30 21.53 -17.72
N ASN A 208 -6.52 22.52 -17.29
CA ASN A 208 -5.06 22.55 -17.42
C ASN A 208 -4.36 21.45 -16.60
N ALA A 209 -5.06 20.79 -15.68
CA ALA A 209 -4.54 19.65 -14.92
C ALA A 209 -4.58 18.33 -15.72
N TYR A 210 -5.24 18.31 -16.87
CA TYR A 210 -5.35 17.12 -17.72
C TYR A 210 -4.37 17.16 -18.89
N PRO A 211 -3.92 16.00 -19.40
CA PRO A 211 -3.10 15.94 -20.61
C PRO A 211 -3.79 16.54 -21.84
N ASP A 212 -3.02 17.03 -22.80
CA ASP A 212 -3.50 17.75 -24.00
C ASP A 212 -4.60 17.00 -24.77
N TYR A 213 -4.49 15.68 -24.87
CA TYR A 213 -5.49 14.88 -25.58
C TYR A 213 -6.87 14.84 -24.88
N VAL A 214 -6.90 15.04 -23.56
CA VAL A 214 -8.17 15.19 -22.81
C VAL A 214 -8.68 16.62 -22.92
N GLN A 215 -7.78 17.61 -22.85
CA GLN A 215 -8.13 19.01 -23.05
C GLN A 215 -8.77 19.23 -24.43
N GLN A 216 -8.17 18.65 -25.48
CA GLN A 216 -8.71 18.74 -26.84
C GLN A 216 -10.09 18.07 -26.94
N ALA A 217 -10.26 16.89 -26.35
CA ALA A 217 -11.56 16.21 -26.33
C ALA A 217 -12.64 17.03 -25.60
N TYR A 218 -12.24 17.74 -24.53
CA TYR A 218 -13.14 18.65 -23.81
C TYR A 218 -13.55 19.86 -24.65
N LEU A 219 -12.61 20.47 -25.38
CA LEU A 219 -12.89 21.57 -26.30
C LEU A 219 -13.80 21.12 -27.45
N ASP A 220 -13.55 19.95 -28.04
CA ASP A 220 -14.39 19.35 -29.07
C ASP A 220 -15.81 19.06 -28.58
N TYR A 221 -15.95 18.70 -27.30
CA TYR A 221 -17.26 18.53 -26.65
C TYR A 221 -17.99 19.88 -26.49
N LEU A 222 -17.30 20.93 -26.01
CA LEU A 222 -17.89 22.27 -25.84
C LEU A 222 -18.32 22.89 -27.17
N GLU A 223 -17.56 22.67 -28.24
CA GLU A 223 -17.85 23.16 -29.60
C GLU A 223 -18.92 22.32 -30.32
N GLY A 224 -19.43 21.26 -29.69
CA GLY A 224 -20.45 20.38 -30.27
C GLY A 224 -19.93 19.44 -31.36
N ARG A 225 -18.61 19.37 -31.57
CA ARG A 225 -17.99 18.41 -32.51
C ARG A 225 -18.13 16.97 -32.03
N GLN A 226 -18.12 16.77 -30.72
CA GLN A 226 -18.39 15.50 -30.07
C GLN A 226 -19.81 15.47 -29.52
N GLN A 227 -20.67 14.57 -30.04
CA GLN A 227 -22.05 14.45 -29.62
C GLN A 227 -22.23 13.81 -28.23
N SER A 228 -21.27 12.98 -27.80
CA SER A 228 -21.31 12.29 -26.52
C SER A 228 -20.50 13.03 -25.46
N ASN A 229 -21.04 13.13 -24.26
CA ASN A 229 -20.30 13.61 -23.09
C ASN A 229 -19.27 12.60 -22.57
N TRP A 230 -19.17 11.41 -23.18
CA TRP A 230 -18.24 10.36 -22.81
C TRP A 230 -17.08 10.30 -23.79
N TYR A 231 -15.87 10.46 -23.28
CA TYR A 231 -14.62 10.32 -24.01
C TYR A 231 -13.90 9.04 -23.63
N VAL A 232 -13.41 8.30 -24.61
CA VAL A 232 -12.60 7.09 -24.41
C VAL A 232 -11.15 7.42 -24.75
N PRO A 233 -10.25 7.51 -23.77
CA PRO A 233 -8.83 7.74 -24.06
C PRO A 233 -8.23 6.60 -24.90
N PRO A 234 -7.21 6.87 -25.76
CA PRO A 234 -6.51 5.82 -26.48
C PRO A 234 -5.96 4.74 -25.56
N ALA A 235 -5.89 3.50 -26.05
CA ALA A 235 -5.51 2.33 -25.24
C ALA A 235 -4.07 2.41 -24.66
N ASP A 236 -3.17 3.15 -25.31
CA ASP A 236 -1.81 3.41 -24.84
C ASP A 236 -1.69 4.64 -23.91
N LYS A 237 -2.77 5.39 -23.75
CA LYS A 237 -2.85 6.60 -22.93
C LYS A 237 -3.69 6.42 -21.67
N GLN A 238 -4.18 5.24 -21.41
CA GLN A 238 -4.98 4.93 -20.22
C GLN A 238 -4.46 3.68 -19.51
N ILE A 239 -4.61 3.66 -18.20
CA ILE A 239 -4.41 2.49 -17.35
C ILE A 239 -5.62 2.31 -16.45
N CYS A 240 -6.14 1.10 -16.40
CA CYS A 240 -7.21 0.74 -15.47
C CYS A 240 -6.89 -0.61 -14.85
N ILE A 241 -6.70 -0.60 -13.54
CA ILE A 241 -6.43 -1.79 -12.74
C ILE A 241 -7.59 -1.98 -11.78
N LYS A 242 -8.08 -3.21 -11.67
CA LYS A 242 -9.19 -3.56 -10.78
C LYS A 242 -8.80 -4.75 -9.90
N LEU A 243 -8.99 -4.60 -8.60
CA LEU A 243 -8.65 -5.63 -7.62
C LEU A 243 -9.58 -6.83 -7.77
N ASN A 244 -10.87 -6.61 -7.70
CA ASN A 244 -11.89 -7.66 -7.80
C ASN A 244 -12.39 -7.76 -9.24
N SER A 245 -11.88 -8.75 -9.99
CA SER A 245 -12.26 -8.97 -11.39
C SER A 245 -13.61 -9.68 -11.57
N GLN A 246 -14.20 -10.22 -10.50
CA GLN A 246 -15.46 -10.99 -10.59
C GLN A 246 -16.68 -10.08 -10.78
N TRP A 247 -16.63 -8.83 -10.32
CA TRP A 247 -17.75 -7.90 -10.35
C TRP A 247 -17.49 -6.75 -11.31
N THR A 248 -18.54 -6.29 -11.96
CA THR A 248 -18.46 -5.17 -12.91
C THR A 248 -18.39 -3.80 -12.23
N TYR A 249 -18.83 -3.71 -10.98
CA TYR A 249 -18.78 -2.50 -10.16
C TYR A 249 -17.59 -2.54 -9.18
N PRO A 250 -17.07 -1.40 -8.78
CA PRO A 250 -16.05 -1.32 -7.72
C PRO A 250 -16.60 -1.78 -6.37
N TYR A 251 -15.82 -2.58 -5.65
CA TYR A 251 -16.17 -3.05 -4.32
C TYR A 251 -14.92 -3.10 -3.44
N PRO A 252 -14.73 -2.13 -2.52
CA PRO A 252 -13.54 -2.06 -1.67
C PRO A 252 -13.30 -3.34 -0.87
N LEU A 253 -12.04 -3.78 -0.78
CA LEU A 253 -11.66 -5.08 -0.20
C LEU A 253 -12.17 -5.25 1.22
N LEU A 254 -12.01 -4.23 2.06
CA LEU A 254 -12.30 -4.27 3.49
C LEU A 254 -13.64 -3.62 3.86
N ILE A 255 -14.54 -3.40 2.88
CA ILE A 255 -15.81 -2.71 3.14
C ILE A 255 -16.71 -3.48 4.14
N GLY A 256 -16.58 -4.79 4.23
CA GLY A 256 -17.29 -5.61 5.21
C GLY A 256 -17.02 -5.24 6.66
N LEU A 257 -15.83 -4.67 6.94
CA LEU A 257 -15.41 -4.27 8.30
C LEU A 257 -16.04 -2.95 8.78
N VAL A 258 -16.79 -2.27 7.92
CA VAL A 258 -17.37 -0.93 8.25
C VAL A 258 -18.17 -0.98 9.55
N LYS A 259 -19.02 -1.98 9.72
CA LYS A 259 -19.86 -2.14 10.91
C LYS A 259 -19.03 -2.32 12.18
N ASP A 260 -18.03 -3.20 12.13
CA ASP A 260 -17.19 -3.53 13.28
C ASP A 260 -16.36 -2.33 13.71
N ILE A 261 -15.86 -1.58 12.72
CA ILE A 261 -15.07 -0.36 12.96
C ILE A 261 -15.94 0.76 13.55
N LEU A 262 -17.15 0.97 13.07
CA LEU A 262 -18.07 1.98 13.61
C LEU A 262 -18.55 1.60 15.02
N ASN A 263 -18.80 0.31 15.27
CA ASN A 263 -19.16 -0.20 16.59
C ASN A 263 -18.00 -0.07 17.60
N LEU A 264 -16.75 -0.12 17.16
CA LEU A 264 -15.58 0.03 18.03
C LEU A 264 -15.59 1.35 18.80
N ASP A 265 -16.03 2.44 18.19
CA ASP A 265 -16.16 3.73 18.88
C ASP A 265 -17.26 3.70 19.95
N THR A 266 -18.32 2.97 19.71
CA THR A 266 -19.38 2.74 20.70
C THR A 266 -18.85 1.92 21.87
N TYR A 267 -18.08 0.86 21.61
CA TYR A 267 -17.45 0.05 22.67
C TYR A 267 -16.44 0.87 23.48
N LYS A 268 -15.66 1.74 22.86
CA LYS A 268 -14.74 2.64 23.56
C LYS A 268 -15.48 3.62 24.48
N LYS A 269 -16.60 4.20 24.01
CA LYS A 269 -17.47 5.07 24.83
C LYS A 269 -18.06 4.32 26.01
N LEU A 270 -18.59 3.11 25.79
CA LEU A 270 -19.11 2.25 26.86
C LEU A 270 -18.03 1.89 27.88
N LYS A 271 -16.81 1.56 27.42
CA LYS A 271 -15.68 1.29 28.31
C LYS A 271 -15.31 2.50 29.17
N LEU A 272 -15.31 3.71 28.57
CA LEU A 272 -15.04 4.95 29.30
C LEU A 272 -16.15 5.21 30.33
N GLN A 273 -17.41 4.98 29.94
CA GLN A 273 -18.55 5.16 30.81
C GLN A 273 -18.54 4.12 31.97
N SER A 274 -18.22 2.85 31.67
CA SER A 274 -18.04 1.82 32.69
C SER A 274 -16.92 2.18 33.68
N ALA A 275 -15.77 2.64 33.16
CA ALA A 275 -14.65 3.07 33.99
C ALA A 275 -15.02 4.28 34.89
N ARG A 276 -15.85 5.19 34.42
CA ARG A 276 -16.40 6.27 35.25
C ARG A 276 -17.35 5.75 36.29
N THR A 277 -18.24 4.81 35.95
CA THR A 277 -19.18 4.18 36.85
C THR A 277 -18.46 3.34 37.93
N ASP A 278 -17.41 2.59 37.54
CA ASP A 278 -16.59 1.79 38.47
C ASP A 278 -15.83 2.66 39.47
N ASN A 279 -15.45 3.88 39.08
CA ASN A 279 -14.80 4.84 39.97
C ASN A 279 -15.81 5.65 40.79
N TYR A 280 -17.08 5.67 40.37
CA TYR A 280 -18.13 6.38 41.06
C TYR A 280 -18.46 5.64 42.35
N LYS A 281 -18.32 6.26 43.49
CA LYS A 281 -18.70 5.76 44.80
C LYS A 281 -19.85 6.56 45.31
N ALA A 282 -20.92 5.88 45.72
CA ALA A 282 -21.99 6.52 46.45
C ALA A 282 -21.82 6.24 47.95
N ILE A 283 -21.72 7.31 48.72
CA ILE A 283 -21.69 7.22 50.18
C ILE A 283 -23.10 7.51 50.68
N MET A 284 -23.68 6.52 51.37
CA MET A 284 -24.95 6.70 52.07
C MET A 284 -24.67 7.34 53.43
N VAL A 285 -25.18 8.53 53.64
CA VAL A 285 -25.11 9.21 54.92
C VAL A 285 -26.42 8.99 55.69
N LYS A 286 -26.33 8.33 56.84
CA LYS A 286 -27.46 8.07 57.71
C LYS A 286 -27.89 9.35 58.42
N VAL A 287 -29.13 9.71 58.23
CA VAL A 287 -29.76 10.79 59.03
C VAL A 287 -30.37 10.17 60.29
N PRO A 288 -29.93 10.60 61.49
CA PRO A 288 -30.47 10.03 62.74
C PRO A 288 -31.95 10.39 62.89
N ILE A 289 -32.74 9.40 63.34
CA ILE A 289 -34.17 9.51 63.57
C ILE A 289 -34.44 9.55 65.09
N ASP A 290 -35.51 10.24 65.49
CA ASP A 290 -35.96 10.28 66.83
C ASP A 290 -36.60 8.90 67.25
N GLU A 291 -36.07 8.25 68.30
CA GLU A 291 -36.54 6.94 68.76
C GLU A 291 -37.98 6.94 69.23
N LYS A 292 -38.56 8.11 69.52
CA LYS A 292 -39.92 8.25 70.03
C LYS A 292 -40.99 8.56 69.02
N THR A 293 -40.59 9.04 67.85
CA THR A 293 -41.49 9.45 66.73
C THR A 293 -41.01 8.82 65.46
N VAL A 294 -41.77 7.88 64.91
CA VAL A 294 -41.47 7.19 63.67
C VAL A 294 -41.42 8.25 62.51
N ASP A 295 -40.41 8.18 61.71
CA ASP A 295 -40.21 9.04 60.50
C ASP A 295 -39.86 10.53 60.74
N LYS A 296 -39.48 10.94 61.95
CA LYS A 296 -39.05 12.31 62.19
C LYS A 296 -37.52 12.40 62.30
N PRO A 297 -36.85 13.13 61.40
CA PRO A 297 -35.39 13.31 61.52
C PRO A 297 -35.05 14.15 62.75
N LEU A 298 -33.95 13.78 63.41
CA LEU A 298 -33.43 14.49 64.61
C LEU A 298 -32.87 15.89 64.25
N LEU A 299 -32.53 16.11 62.99
CA LEU A 299 -31.97 17.35 62.46
C LEU A 299 -33.08 18.11 61.71
N THR A 300 -33.11 19.43 61.87
CA THR A 300 -34.00 20.27 61.06
C THR A 300 -33.62 20.25 59.61
N PRO A 301 -34.57 20.42 58.65
CA PRO A 301 -34.26 20.40 57.21
C PRO A 301 -33.20 21.41 56.82
N GLU A 302 -33.14 22.56 57.48
CA GLU A 302 -32.14 23.60 57.24
C GLU A 302 -30.75 23.15 57.64
N THR A 303 -30.58 22.52 58.81
CA THR A 303 -29.30 21.98 59.29
C THR A 303 -28.82 20.84 58.41
N LEU A 304 -29.73 19.99 57.94
CA LEU A 304 -29.48 18.89 57.05
C LEU A 304 -28.99 19.40 55.68
N GLY A 305 -29.57 20.50 55.19
CA GLY A 305 -29.14 21.19 53.95
C GLY A 305 -27.71 21.72 54.06
N VAL A 306 -27.34 22.36 55.16
CA VAL A 306 -25.99 22.90 55.42
C VAL A 306 -24.96 21.76 55.48
N PHE A 307 -25.26 20.66 56.16
CA PHE A 307 -24.38 19.48 56.20
C PHE A 307 -24.24 18.80 54.84
N ALA A 308 -25.32 18.73 54.06
CA ALA A 308 -25.28 18.19 52.71
C ALA A 308 -24.40 19.05 51.77
N GLU A 309 -24.45 20.37 51.94
CA GLU A 309 -23.63 21.32 51.14
C GLU A 309 -22.16 21.25 51.52
N ILE A 310 -21.83 21.23 52.81
CA ILE A 310 -20.45 21.04 53.32
C ILE A 310 -19.87 19.68 52.85
N ASN A 311 -20.63 18.64 52.93
CA ASN A 311 -20.21 17.30 52.49
C ASN A 311 -19.99 17.29 50.97
N ARG A 312 -20.80 17.98 50.20
CA ARG A 312 -20.67 18.10 48.75
C ARG A 312 -19.44 18.91 48.34
N GLU A 313 -19.14 20.01 49.03
CA GLU A 313 -17.98 20.82 48.79
C GLU A 313 -16.64 20.15 49.16
N SER A 314 -16.68 19.28 50.16
CA SER A 314 -15.49 18.54 50.67
C SER A 314 -15.19 17.26 49.89
N MET A 315 -16.07 16.81 49.01
CA MET A 315 -15.91 15.58 48.22
C MET A 315 -15.59 15.90 46.74
N SER A 316 -14.88 14.96 46.11
CA SER A 316 -14.61 15.10 44.65
C SER A 316 -15.91 14.82 43.86
N ASP A 317 -15.97 15.40 42.64
CA ASP A 317 -17.13 15.28 41.73
C ASP A 317 -17.52 13.82 41.37
N ASP A 318 -16.62 12.86 41.62
CA ASP A 318 -16.82 11.43 41.36
C ASP A 318 -17.51 10.68 42.53
N ILE A 319 -17.89 11.37 43.61
CA ILE A 319 -18.53 10.75 44.77
C ILE A 319 -19.96 11.27 44.93
N GLY A 320 -20.92 10.38 44.77
CA GLY A 320 -22.34 10.66 45.02
C GLY A 320 -22.67 10.57 46.52
N LEU A 321 -23.41 11.53 47.03
CA LEU A 321 -23.95 11.50 48.41
C LEU A 321 -25.43 11.17 48.36
N ILE A 322 -25.83 10.11 49.09
CA ILE A 322 -27.24 9.73 49.26
C ILE A 322 -27.55 9.83 50.74
N HIS A 323 -28.49 10.69 51.12
CA HIS A 323 -28.98 10.81 52.48
C HIS A 323 -30.18 9.89 52.66
N THR A 324 -30.07 8.91 53.57
CA THR A 324 -31.16 7.95 53.88
C THR A 324 -31.62 8.10 55.32
N LEU A 325 -32.94 8.02 55.51
CA LEU A 325 -33.58 8.05 56.84
C LEU A 325 -33.57 6.62 57.42
N GLY A 326 -32.90 6.44 58.56
CA GLY A 326 -33.05 5.25 59.38
C GLY A 326 -32.41 3.93 58.92
N SER A 327 -31.82 3.86 57.77
CA SER A 327 -31.10 2.66 57.32
C SER A 327 -29.59 2.78 57.58
N ASP A 328 -28.94 1.64 57.88
CA ASP A 328 -27.49 1.64 58.02
C ASP A 328 -26.85 1.94 56.67
N GLY A 329 -26.02 2.99 56.66
CA GLY A 329 -25.39 3.43 55.43
C GLY A 329 -24.21 2.54 55.08
N GLU A 330 -24.30 1.85 53.98
CA GLU A 330 -23.16 1.19 53.34
C GLU A 330 -22.68 1.98 52.15
N ALA A 331 -21.36 2.01 51.93
CA ALA A 331 -20.82 2.56 50.73
C ALA A 331 -21.20 1.65 49.55
N VAL A 332 -22.04 2.15 48.66
CA VAL A 332 -22.41 1.41 47.44
C VAL A 332 -21.32 1.64 46.39
N SER A 333 -20.54 0.61 46.15
CA SER A 333 -19.61 0.60 45.01
C SER A 333 -20.32 -0.06 43.82
N PHE A 334 -20.45 0.67 42.73
CA PHE A 334 -20.97 0.16 41.45
C PHE A 334 -19.81 -0.58 40.74
N LYS A 335 -19.40 -1.73 41.23
CA LYS A 335 -18.49 -2.60 40.50
C LYS A 335 -19.28 -3.35 39.46
N ASP A 336 -19.18 -2.88 38.22
CA ASP A 336 -19.67 -3.67 37.11
C ASP A 336 -18.72 -4.84 36.83
N SER A 337 -19.28 -5.97 36.47
CA SER A 337 -18.54 -7.20 36.26
C SER A 337 -17.45 -7.04 35.21
N SER A 338 -16.33 -7.71 35.36
CA SER A 338 -15.11 -7.73 34.59
C SER A 338 -15.27 -7.92 33.06
N ASN A 339 -16.46 -8.19 32.55
CA ASN A 339 -16.74 -8.48 31.15
C ASN A 339 -16.61 -7.26 30.22
N THR A 340 -16.91 -6.04 30.71
CA THR A 340 -16.90 -4.84 29.82
C THR A 340 -15.48 -4.40 29.40
N ARG A 341 -14.45 -4.79 30.18
CA ARG A 341 -13.04 -4.43 29.88
C ARG A 341 -12.48 -5.20 28.69
N ASN A 342 -12.96 -6.41 28.46
CA ASN A 342 -12.48 -7.27 27.38
C ASN A 342 -13.16 -6.95 26.04
N ASN A 343 -14.38 -6.41 26.03
CA ASN A 343 -15.18 -6.17 24.83
C ASN A 343 -14.46 -5.31 23.78
N VAL A 344 -13.63 -4.34 24.18
CA VAL A 344 -12.84 -3.52 23.23
C VAL A 344 -11.70 -4.32 22.61
N SER A 345 -11.02 -5.18 23.39
CA SER A 345 -9.99 -6.06 22.86
C SER A 345 -10.60 -7.08 21.90
N ASP A 346 -11.71 -7.68 22.30
CA ASP A 346 -12.42 -8.68 21.52
C ASP A 346 -12.96 -8.09 20.21
N ALA A 347 -13.47 -6.84 20.24
CA ALA A 347 -13.89 -6.13 19.03
C ALA A 347 -12.71 -5.80 18.09
N ILE A 348 -11.54 -5.48 18.64
CA ILE A 348 -10.32 -5.27 17.83
C ILE A 348 -9.88 -6.60 17.23
N ASP A 349 -9.91 -7.68 17.99
CA ASP A 349 -9.55 -9.01 17.53
C ASP A 349 -10.48 -9.49 16.42
N GLU A 350 -11.77 -9.21 16.52
CA GLU A 350 -12.77 -9.50 15.48
C GLU A 350 -12.48 -8.73 14.19
N ILE A 351 -12.12 -7.44 14.27
CA ILE A 351 -11.74 -6.64 13.08
C ILE A 351 -10.56 -7.28 12.36
N TYR A 352 -9.51 -7.70 13.07
CA TYR A 352 -8.35 -8.32 12.44
C TYR A 352 -8.67 -9.72 11.92
N ASN A 353 -9.39 -10.54 12.65
CA ASN A 353 -9.78 -11.88 12.21
C ASN A 353 -10.68 -11.82 10.97
N SER A 354 -11.66 -10.92 10.94
CA SER A 354 -12.55 -10.72 9.78
C SER A 354 -11.83 -10.10 8.57
N SER A 355 -10.70 -9.41 8.78
CA SER A 355 -9.89 -8.84 7.68
C SER A 355 -9.00 -9.87 6.99
N GLY A 356 -8.84 -11.07 7.54
CA GLY A 356 -7.86 -12.06 7.08
C GLY A 356 -6.41 -11.77 7.50
N ALA A 357 -6.15 -10.65 8.21
CA ALA A 357 -4.83 -10.29 8.68
C ALA A 357 -4.72 -10.54 10.18
N SER A 358 -3.85 -11.45 10.60
CA SER A 358 -3.65 -11.72 12.02
C SER A 358 -3.24 -10.46 12.80
N LYS A 359 -3.90 -10.19 13.92
CA LYS A 359 -3.53 -9.14 14.90
C LYS A 359 -2.05 -9.21 15.28
N GLU A 360 -1.50 -10.40 15.31
CA GLU A 360 -0.14 -10.69 15.72
C GLU A 360 0.91 -10.12 14.77
N LEU A 361 0.57 -9.92 13.49
CA LEU A 361 1.38 -9.17 12.53
C LEU A 361 1.68 -7.74 12.99
N PHE A 362 0.76 -7.15 13.75
CA PHE A 362 0.87 -5.78 14.21
C PHE A 362 1.41 -5.65 15.64
N ASN A 363 1.33 -6.72 16.43
CA ASN A 363 1.69 -6.73 17.85
C ASN A 363 2.96 -7.54 18.17
N GLY A 364 3.48 -8.33 17.22
CA GLY A 364 4.76 -9.04 17.35
C GLY A 364 4.77 -10.21 18.36
N SER A 365 3.61 -10.77 18.71
CA SER A 365 3.48 -11.78 19.79
C SER A 365 3.42 -13.24 19.34
N ALA A 366 3.38 -13.54 18.04
CA ALA A 366 3.25 -14.91 17.54
C ALA A 366 4.53 -15.46 16.89
N SER A 367 4.55 -16.78 16.65
CA SER A 367 5.65 -17.42 15.91
C SER A 367 5.68 -16.91 14.46
N ALA A 368 6.84 -16.42 14.03
CA ALA A 368 7.04 -15.81 12.71
C ALA A 368 6.57 -16.72 11.55
N THR A 369 6.73 -18.04 11.68
CA THR A 369 6.42 -19.01 10.62
C THR A 369 4.91 -19.12 10.34
N ALA A 370 4.07 -19.21 11.39
CA ALA A 370 2.62 -19.34 11.21
C ALA A 370 2.01 -18.08 10.60
N ILE A 371 2.50 -16.92 11.03
CA ILE A 371 2.09 -15.61 10.49
C ILE A 371 2.48 -15.50 9.02
N THR A 372 3.72 -15.85 8.66
CA THR A 372 4.19 -15.78 7.28
C THR A 372 3.36 -16.66 6.36
N MET A 373 3.03 -17.89 6.76
CA MET A 373 2.19 -18.79 5.96
C MET A 373 0.76 -18.25 5.76
N SER A 374 0.15 -17.68 6.80
CA SER A 374 -1.19 -17.08 6.70
C SER A 374 -1.20 -15.93 5.70
N VAL A 375 -0.23 -15.03 5.83
CA VAL A 375 -0.13 -13.85 4.96
C VAL A 375 0.26 -14.22 3.53
N GLU A 376 1.11 -15.23 3.33
CA GLU A 376 1.43 -15.75 1.99
C GLU A 376 0.17 -16.27 1.28
N ASN A 377 -0.70 -16.99 2.00
CA ASN A 377 -1.96 -17.46 1.45
C ASN A 377 -2.90 -16.29 1.08
N ASP A 378 -3.03 -15.32 1.98
CA ASP A 378 -3.90 -14.14 1.77
C ASP A 378 -3.36 -13.18 0.72
N SER A 379 -2.05 -13.20 0.46
CA SER A 379 -1.41 -12.38 -0.58
C SER A 379 -1.65 -12.86 -2.02
N GLY A 380 -2.30 -13.99 -2.21
CA GLY A 380 -2.53 -14.58 -3.54
C GLY A 380 -3.24 -13.66 -4.55
N PHE A 381 -4.07 -12.74 -4.08
CA PHE A 381 -4.72 -11.76 -4.95
C PHE A 381 -3.72 -10.79 -5.62
N ILE A 382 -2.56 -10.53 -5.00
CA ILE A 382 -1.51 -9.64 -5.53
C ILE A 382 -0.98 -10.17 -6.86
N TYR A 383 -0.84 -11.49 -7.00
CA TYR A 383 -0.37 -12.09 -8.25
C TYR A 383 -1.34 -11.87 -9.40
N SER A 384 -2.65 -11.80 -9.13
CA SER A 384 -3.64 -11.43 -10.14
C SER A 384 -3.48 -9.98 -10.61
N LEU A 385 -3.10 -9.09 -9.71
CA LEU A 385 -2.78 -7.69 -10.04
C LEU A 385 -1.47 -7.59 -10.83
N TYR A 386 -0.43 -8.37 -10.47
CA TYR A 386 0.80 -8.43 -11.26
C TYR A 386 0.51 -8.80 -12.72
N ARG A 387 -0.41 -9.74 -12.99
CA ARG A 387 -0.81 -10.10 -14.36
C ARG A 387 -1.51 -8.94 -15.10
N GLN A 388 -2.23 -8.07 -14.40
CA GLN A 388 -2.83 -6.89 -15.03
C GLN A 388 -1.75 -5.83 -15.36
N PHE A 389 -0.82 -5.55 -14.44
CA PHE A 389 0.30 -4.64 -14.71
C PHE A 389 1.20 -5.16 -15.83
N GLU A 390 1.54 -6.43 -15.80
CA GLU A 390 2.34 -7.11 -16.81
C GLU A 390 1.68 -7.01 -18.19
N ARG A 391 0.38 -7.31 -18.29
CA ARG A 391 -0.38 -7.16 -19.54
C ARG A 391 -0.40 -5.73 -20.04
N TRP A 392 -0.51 -4.76 -19.14
CA TRP A 392 -0.52 -3.36 -19.52
C TRP A 392 0.83 -2.94 -20.15
N ILE A 393 1.96 -3.30 -19.55
CA ILE A 393 3.29 -3.04 -20.11
C ILE A 393 3.48 -3.78 -21.44
N ASN A 394 3.07 -5.04 -21.54
CA ASN A 394 3.20 -5.79 -22.78
C ASN A 394 2.33 -5.20 -23.91
N ARG A 395 1.14 -4.68 -23.60
CA ARG A 395 0.34 -3.90 -24.55
C ARG A 395 1.06 -2.62 -24.97
N TYR A 396 1.68 -1.89 -24.03
CA TYR A 396 2.48 -0.69 -24.31
C TYR A 396 3.66 -1.02 -25.24
N ILE A 397 4.43 -2.06 -24.94
CA ILE A 397 5.55 -2.56 -25.77
C ILE A 397 5.09 -2.85 -27.20
N LYS A 398 3.94 -3.52 -27.35
CA LYS A 398 3.34 -3.85 -28.65
C LYS A 398 2.92 -2.61 -29.44
N LEU A 399 2.20 -1.68 -28.81
CA LEU A 399 1.70 -0.46 -29.44
C LEU A 399 2.84 0.51 -29.82
N ARG A 400 3.90 0.57 -29.03
CA ARG A 400 5.12 1.38 -29.30
C ARG A 400 6.10 0.70 -30.26
N LYS A 401 5.74 -0.47 -30.83
CA LYS A 401 6.49 -1.19 -31.89
C LYS A 401 7.92 -1.60 -31.48
N TYR A 402 8.16 -1.87 -30.18
CA TYR A 402 9.40 -2.48 -29.74
C TYR A 402 9.57 -3.91 -30.26
N ASN A 403 8.46 -4.64 -30.37
CA ASN A 403 8.40 -5.97 -30.96
C ASN A 403 8.56 -5.90 -32.48
N LYS A 404 9.34 -6.82 -33.03
CA LYS A 404 9.56 -7.00 -34.48
C LYS A 404 8.95 -8.33 -34.95
N SER A 405 8.86 -8.51 -36.25
CA SER A 405 8.39 -9.78 -36.83
C SER A 405 9.37 -10.95 -36.61
N THR A 406 10.65 -10.63 -36.35
CA THR A 406 11.73 -11.60 -36.17
C THR A 406 12.06 -11.93 -34.72
N PHE A 407 11.61 -11.14 -33.78
CA PHE A 407 11.76 -11.37 -32.34
C PHE A 407 10.77 -10.52 -31.55
N LYS A 408 10.48 -10.95 -30.32
CA LYS A 408 9.58 -10.25 -29.42
C LYS A 408 10.13 -10.19 -28.02
N PHE A 409 9.81 -9.11 -27.32
CA PHE A 409 10.09 -8.93 -25.90
C PHE A 409 8.82 -9.12 -25.08
N TYR A 410 8.99 -9.66 -23.90
CA TYR A 410 7.94 -9.82 -22.92
C TYR A 410 8.39 -9.27 -21.57
N PHE A 411 7.65 -8.33 -21.04
CA PHE A 411 7.84 -7.83 -19.69
C PHE A 411 7.21 -8.81 -18.70
N TYR A 412 7.98 -9.23 -17.72
CA TYR A 412 7.57 -10.21 -16.73
C TYR A 412 7.73 -9.64 -15.33
N LEU A 413 6.70 -9.76 -14.49
CA LEU A 413 6.73 -9.48 -13.06
C LEU A 413 6.92 -10.79 -12.30
N LEU A 414 7.93 -10.83 -11.42
CA LEU A 414 8.15 -11.97 -10.54
C LEU A 414 7.04 -12.03 -9.49
N ASP A 415 6.62 -13.26 -9.14
CA ASP A 415 5.64 -13.49 -8.08
C ASP A 415 6.29 -13.34 -6.69
N ILE A 416 6.70 -12.11 -6.38
CA ILE A 416 7.44 -11.74 -5.18
C ILE A 416 6.64 -10.72 -4.37
N THR A 417 6.52 -11.02 -3.08
CA THR A 417 5.99 -10.11 -2.05
C THR A 417 7.04 -9.88 -0.98
N ILE A 418 6.80 -8.95 -0.06
CA ILE A 418 7.69 -8.72 1.09
C ILE A 418 7.88 -9.98 1.97
N PHE A 419 6.96 -10.93 1.92
CA PHE A 419 6.96 -12.12 2.77
C PHE A 419 7.68 -13.33 2.15
N ASN A 420 7.71 -13.45 0.82
CA ASN A 420 8.30 -14.61 0.14
C ASN A 420 9.60 -14.31 -0.63
N ARG A 421 10.08 -13.06 -0.57
CA ARG A 421 11.24 -12.60 -1.35
C ARG A 421 12.46 -13.51 -1.18
N ASP A 422 12.83 -13.81 0.07
CA ASP A 422 14.02 -14.59 0.37
C ASP A 422 13.90 -16.03 -0.14
N ASN A 423 12.71 -16.64 0.03
CA ASN A 423 12.42 -17.97 -0.48
C ASN A 423 12.50 -18.06 -2.00
N VAL A 424 11.94 -17.06 -2.71
CA VAL A 424 11.97 -17.01 -4.17
C VAL A 424 13.37 -16.73 -4.68
N SER A 425 14.11 -15.79 -4.06
CA SER A 425 15.49 -15.49 -4.41
C SER A 425 16.39 -16.72 -4.21
N LYS A 426 16.21 -17.45 -3.10
CA LYS A 426 16.94 -18.70 -2.86
C LYS A 426 16.66 -19.75 -3.92
N ARG A 427 15.39 -19.96 -4.30
CA ARG A 427 15.02 -20.91 -5.38
C ARG A 427 15.68 -20.58 -6.71
N TYR A 428 15.72 -19.30 -7.11
CA TYR A 428 16.42 -18.90 -8.32
C TYR A 428 17.94 -19.08 -8.20
N LYS A 429 18.53 -18.72 -7.06
CA LYS A 429 19.95 -18.96 -6.80
C LYS A 429 20.30 -20.45 -6.93
N ASP A 430 19.52 -21.31 -6.29
CA ASP A 430 19.76 -22.77 -6.34
C ASP A 430 19.60 -23.31 -7.78
N ALA A 431 18.62 -22.81 -8.54
CA ALA A 431 18.44 -23.17 -9.94
C ALA A 431 19.63 -22.72 -10.81
N VAL A 432 20.16 -21.51 -10.59
CA VAL A 432 21.37 -21.03 -11.29
C VAL A 432 22.59 -21.88 -10.96
N THR A 433 22.78 -22.28 -9.70
CA THR A 433 23.89 -23.15 -9.30
C THR A 433 23.81 -24.55 -9.93
N LEU A 434 22.61 -25.01 -10.27
CA LEU A 434 22.38 -26.26 -11.02
C LEU A 434 22.48 -26.08 -12.55
N GLY A 435 22.88 -24.91 -13.03
CA GLY A 435 23.06 -24.64 -14.46
C GLY A 435 21.79 -24.24 -15.21
N VAL A 436 20.66 -23.96 -14.53
CA VAL A 436 19.45 -23.44 -15.16
C VAL A 436 19.65 -21.97 -15.53
N SER A 437 19.40 -21.61 -16.80
CA SER A 437 19.58 -20.23 -17.30
C SER A 437 18.45 -19.30 -16.79
N CYS A 438 18.57 -18.86 -15.53
CA CYS A 438 17.63 -17.93 -14.90
C CYS A 438 18.31 -16.87 -14.00
N ILE A 439 19.56 -16.54 -14.34
CA ILE A 439 20.35 -15.54 -13.61
C ILE A 439 19.68 -14.17 -13.59
N ASP A 440 19.01 -13.80 -14.68
CA ASP A 440 18.22 -12.60 -14.84
C ASP A 440 17.09 -12.51 -13.81
N LYS A 441 16.36 -13.59 -13.59
CA LYS A 441 15.26 -13.67 -12.61
C LYS A 441 15.79 -13.63 -11.18
N TRP A 442 16.93 -14.24 -10.94
CA TRP A 442 17.61 -14.13 -9.65
C TRP A 442 18.04 -12.69 -9.36
N LEU A 443 18.67 -12.00 -10.30
CA LEU A 443 19.06 -10.60 -10.15
C LEU A 443 17.84 -9.69 -9.96
N ALA A 444 16.75 -9.92 -10.71
CA ALA A 444 15.49 -9.20 -10.51
C ALA A 444 14.90 -9.42 -9.12
N SER A 445 15.03 -10.62 -8.54
CA SER A 445 14.59 -10.89 -7.16
C SER A 445 15.41 -10.13 -6.11
N LEU A 446 16.64 -9.75 -6.44
CA LEU A 446 17.51 -8.86 -5.65
C LEU A 446 17.28 -7.38 -5.92
N ASP A 447 16.23 -7.04 -6.67
CA ASP A 447 15.83 -5.66 -7.03
C ASP A 447 16.73 -5.01 -8.11
N MET A 448 17.44 -5.81 -8.88
CA MET A 448 18.21 -5.32 -10.01
C MET A 448 17.38 -5.36 -11.30
N THR A 449 17.15 -4.20 -11.88
CA THR A 449 16.46 -4.08 -13.17
C THR A 449 17.40 -4.42 -14.33
N PRO A 450 16.88 -4.78 -15.53
CA PRO A 450 17.70 -5.11 -16.70
C PRO A 450 18.73 -4.02 -17.05
N SER A 451 18.33 -2.75 -17.04
CA SER A 451 19.20 -1.63 -17.34
C SER A 451 20.33 -1.46 -16.33
N ARG A 452 19.99 -1.55 -15.03
CA ARG A 452 20.97 -1.48 -13.94
C ARG A 452 21.92 -2.66 -13.95
N THR A 453 21.42 -3.85 -14.25
CA THR A 453 22.24 -5.05 -14.38
C THR A 453 23.29 -4.89 -15.47
N LEU A 454 22.87 -4.46 -16.68
CA LEU A 454 23.81 -4.22 -17.78
C LEU A 454 24.82 -3.13 -17.43
N GLY A 455 24.36 -2.01 -16.85
CA GLY A 455 25.24 -0.94 -16.40
C GLY A 455 26.23 -1.37 -15.31
N SER A 456 25.79 -2.21 -14.37
CA SER A 456 26.64 -2.74 -13.33
C SER A 456 27.76 -3.64 -13.89
N PHE A 457 27.45 -4.50 -14.86
CA PHE A 457 28.48 -5.33 -15.52
C PHE A 457 29.53 -4.48 -16.24
N VAL A 458 29.12 -3.45 -16.99
CA VAL A 458 30.05 -2.53 -17.65
C VAL A 458 30.89 -1.78 -16.60
N LEU A 459 30.26 -1.29 -15.54
CA LEU A 459 30.95 -0.57 -14.48
C LEU A 459 32.02 -1.43 -13.80
N HIS A 460 31.68 -2.68 -13.49
CA HIS A 460 32.56 -3.58 -12.74
C HIS A 460 33.66 -4.15 -13.62
N ASN A 461 33.36 -4.53 -14.86
CA ASN A 461 34.32 -5.23 -15.71
C ASN A 461 35.13 -4.28 -16.59
N ASP A 462 34.47 -3.26 -17.19
CA ASP A 462 35.12 -2.45 -18.21
C ASP A 462 35.69 -1.13 -17.66
N ILE A 463 35.03 -0.53 -16.63
CA ILE A 463 35.44 0.77 -16.10
C ILE A 463 36.38 0.64 -14.90
N PHE A 464 35.99 -0.16 -13.90
CA PHE A 464 36.77 -0.29 -12.68
C PHE A 464 37.64 -1.54 -12.61
N ASP A 465 37.42 -2.52 -13.49
CA ASP A 465 38.12 -3.80 -13.48
C ASP A 465 38.24 -4.39 -12.03
N PHE A 466 37.08 -4.62 -11.41
CA PHE A 466 37.05 -5.06 -10.00
C PHE A 466 37.77 -6.38 -9.78
N HIS A 467 37.88 -7.24 -10.80
CA HIS A 467 38.59 -8.50 -10.70
C HIS A 467 40.07 -8.30 -10.47
N THR A 468 40.64 -7.22 -11.01
CA THR A 468 42.05 -6.88 -10.85
C THR A 468 42.31 -5.94 -9.68
N ASN A 469 41.46 -4.93 -9.52
CA ASN A 469 41.67 -3.86 -8.55
C ASN A 469 41.09 -4.15 -7.15
N PHE A 470 40.02 -4.94 -7.06
CA PHE A 470 39.35 -5.29 -5.82
C PHE A 470 39.27 -6.81 -5.68
N VAL A 471 40.32 -7.40 -5.13
CA VAL A 471 40.35 -8.84 -4.87
C VAL A 471 39.33 -9.17 -3.77
N PRO A 472 38.21 -9.85 -4.06
CA PRO A 472 37.28 -10.27 -3.03
C PRO A 472 37.98 -11.19 -2.03
N LEU A 473 37.52 -11.16 -0.78
CA LEU A 473 37.96 -12.14 0.21
C LEU A 473 37.76 -13.54 -0.36
N ALA A 474 38.84 -14.29 -0.50
CA ALA A 474 38.80 -15.64 -1.05
C ALA A 474 37.91 -16.53 -0.18
N THR A 475 36.82 -17.01 -0.75
CA THR A 475 35.98 -18.05 -0.17
C THR A 475 36.27 -19.34 -0.97
N SER A 476 35.98 -20.51 -0.39
CA SER A 476 36.12 -21.81 -1.07
C SER A 476 35.34 -21.92 -2.40
N TYR A 477 34.49 -20.94 -2.71
CA TYR A 477 33.72 -20.81 -3.97
C TYR A 477 34.29 -19.77 -4.94
N THR A 478 35.24 -18.95 -4.51
CA THR A 478 35.79 -17.82 -5.30
C THR A 478 37.27 -17.99 -5.63
N GLU A 479 37.92 -19.06 -5.19
CA GLU A 479 39.22 -19.38 -5.76
C GLU A 479 39.03 -19.72 -7.24
N PRO A 480 39.54 -18.88 -8.16
CA PRO A 480 39.71 -19.34 -9.53
C PRO A 480 40.58 -20.58 -9.44
N ALA A 481 40.09 -21.70 -9.92
CA ALA A 481 40.96 -22.82 -10.24
C ALA A 481 41.99 -22.26 -11.24
N GLN A 482 43.14 -21.81 -10.77
CA GLN A 482 44.32 -21.74 -11.60
C GLN A 482 44.59 -23.18 -12.01
N ILE A 483 44.03 -23.56 -13.14
CA ILE A 483 44.45 -24.73 -13.90
C ILE A 483 45.82 -24.36 -14.45
N THR A 484 46.83 -24.35 -13.62
CA THR A 484 48.18 -24.66 -14.05
C THR A 484 48.10 -26.12 -14.42
N GLU A 485 48.45 -26.46 -15.67
CA GLU A 485 48.49 -27.83 -16.22
C GLU A 485 49.47 -28.75 -15.46
N GLU A 486 49.93 -28.39 -14.28
CA GLU A 486 50.82 -29.19 -13.45
C GLU A 486 50.17 -29.46 -12.11
N GLU A 487 49.84 -30.75 -11.92
CA GLU A 487 49.50 -31.43 -10.66
C GLU A 487 48.07 -31.30 -10.13
N VAL A 488 47.12 -31.95 -10.82
CA VAL A 488 45.92 -32.48 -10.18
C VAL A 488 46.29 -33.76 -9.43
N GLY A 489 46.60 -33.60 -8.16
CA GLY A 489 46.86 -34.73 -7.27
C GLY A 489 47.55 -34.30 -5.97
N ARG A 490 47.22 -34.97 -4.88
CA ARG A 490 47.98 -34.84 -3.61
C ARG A 490 49.47 -35.08 -3.90
N PRO A 491 50.39 -34.14 -3.52
CA PRO A 491 51.82 -34.36 -3.75
C PRO A 491 52.23 -35.70 -3.18
N LYS A 492 52.93 -36.50 -3.99
CA LYS A 492 53.39 -37.78 -3.53
C LYS A 492 54.35 -37.54 -2.38
N ASN A 493 54.24 -38.35 -1.33
CA ASN A 493 55.14 -38.28 -0.16
C ASN A 493 56.61 -38.41 -0.54
N SER A 494 56.93 -39.08 -1.69
CA SER A 494 58.28 -39.14 -2.25
C SER A 494 58.90 -37.78 -2.54
N ASP A 495 58.11 -36.77 -2.89
CA ASP A 495 58.62 -35.44 -3.24
C ASP A 495 58.96 -34.60 -1.99
N LYS A 496 58.56 -35.07 -0.81
CA LYS A 496 58.87 -34.44 0.49
C LYS A 496 59.98 -35.08 1.23
N GLY A 497 60.64 -36.13 0.65
CA GLY A 497 61.76 -36.85 1.27
C GLY A 497 61.35 -37.70 2.49
N GLU A 498 60.05 -37.95 2.67
CA GLU A 498 59.59 -38.86 3.73
C GLU A 498 59.58 -40.29 3.25
N ILE A 499 60.21 -41.18 4.05
CA ILE A 499 60.27 -42.63 3.78
C ILE A 499 58.92 -43.21 4.16
N LEU A 500 58.23 -43.80 3.17
CA LEU A 500 56.96 -44.49 3.40
C LEU A 500 57.18 -45.75 4.20
N SER A 501 56.29 -46.11 5.10
CA SER A 501 56.30 -47.44 5.73
C SER A 501 55.93 -48.51 4.71
N ASP A 502 56.40 -49.77 4.93
CA ASP A 502 56.19 -50.94 4.04
C ASP A 502 54.68 -51.14 3.69
N GLU A 503 53.78 -50.74 4.53
CA GLU A 503 52.34 -50.78 4.28
C GLU A 503 51.86 -49.60 3.39
N GLY A 504 52.48 -48.43 3.47
CA GLY A 504 52.24 -47.27 2.63
C GLY A 504 52.66 -47.44 1.18
N GLU A 505 53.81 -48.21 0.95
CA GLU A 505 54.24 -48.57 -0.39
C GLU A 505 53.27 -49.55 -1.08
N LYS A 506 52.75 -50.54 -0.35
CA LYS A 506 51.79 -51.52 -0.88
C LYS A 506 50.47 -50.85 -1.30
N THR A 507 50.04 -49.83 -0.60
CA THR A 507 48.80 -49.06 -0.94
C THR A 507 49.05 -48.19 -2.17
N SER A 508 50.24 -47.60 -2.30
CA SER A 508 50.62 -46.77 -3.44
C SER A 508 50.75 -47.56 -4.75
N ASP A 509 51.21 -48.83 -4.68
CA ASP A 509 51.34 -49.71 -5.84
C ASP A 509 50.03 -50.43 -6.20
N GLY A 510 49.09 -50.57 -5.25
CA GLY A 510 47.75 -51.14 -5.49
C GLY A 510 46.89 -50.31 -6.40
N ASP A 511 46.99 -48.96 -6.35
CA ASP A 511 46.22 -48.04 -7.18
C ASP A 511 46.66 -47.99 -8.65
N LYS A 512 47.87 -48.51 -8.97
CA LYS A 512 48.38 -48.57 -10.36
C LYS A 512 47.78 -49.71 -11.20
N ASN A 513 47.17 -50.71 -10.56
CA ASN A 513 46.61 -51.88 -11.24
C ASN A 513 45.08 -51.91 -11.39
N SER A 514 44.35 -50.76 -11.09
CA SER A 514 42.93 -50.68 -11.17
C SER A 514 42.43 -49.62 -12.19
N MET A 515 43.17 -49.43 -13.28
CA MET A 515 42.68 -48.75 -14.50
C MET A 515 42.68 -49.68 -15.67
#